data_8cb6a5462e814d1b7becd71f889fdd7c
#
_entry.id   8cb6a5462e814d1b7becd71f889fdd7c
#
_cell.length_a   1.000
_cell.length_b   1.000
_cell.length_c   1.000
_cell.angle_alpha   90.00
_cell.angle_beta   90.00
_cell.angle_gamma   90.00
#
_symmetry.space_group_name_H-M   'P 1'
#
loop_
_entity.id
_entity.type
_entity.pdbx_description
1 polymer ?
#
loop_
_entity_poly.entity_id
_entity_poly.type
_entity_poly.pdbx_seq_one_letter_code
_entity_poly.pdbx_strand_id
1 'polypeptide(L)'
;LSRGLDSLQLANTSNYFITNLGTPNSVAISNNNETITLTFSDSLLPGINYILQIQNILSDCLGNSIDTTLQYNFIPPFSATINEVVINEVFADPDPSIGLPESEYIELYNNTNKLFSLNGWKLIIGGSEKDFSDAVIEPDSFVLLLKEDDIDLFPSNISKIGFSSISLTNGGADIILEDNNGIVISAISYTDKWYNDDNKSAGGWSIERVNPDLFCEEQNNWRASVSNIGGTPGKQNSVFGENVFSADFRITKAYMIASNKVKIHLNKSADSLLLSDSSYFEINNISAIKSEPIAPFFDASILTFNFNFL
;
A
#
# COMPACT_ATOMS: atom_id res chain seq x y z
N LEU A 1 9.91 18.91 20.38
CA LEU A 1 9.99 20.00 21.36
C LEU A 1 11.08 21.00 20.93
N SER A 2 10.77 22.28 20.77
CA SER A 2 11.68 23.23 20.13
C SER A 2 12.77 23.85 21.07
N ARG A 3 12.78 23.55 22.38
CA ARG A 3 13.81 23.99 23.36
C ARG A 3 13.71 23.24 24.67
N GLY A 4 14.83 23.21 25.45
CA GLY A 4 14.98 22.42 26.68
C GLY A 4 13.89 22.71 27.72
N LEU A 5 12.98 21.78 27.85
CA LEU A 5 11.97 21.73 28.90
C LEU A 5 12.55 21.01 30.13
N ASP A 6 12.01 21.30 31.30
CA ASP A 6 12.41 20.61 32.55
C ASP A 6 12.11 19.11 32.44
N SER A 7 13.18 18.30 32.45
CA SER A 7 13.10 16.85 32.32
C SER A 7 12.30 16.17 33.44
N LEU A 8 12.25 16.76 34.63
CA LEU A 8 11.45 16.22 35.75
C LEU A 8 9.94 16.39 35.51
N GLN A 9 9.55 17.53 34.96
CA GLN A 9 8.15 17.75 34.58
C GLN A 9 7.76 16.86 33.39
N LEU A 10 8.65 16.73 32.40
CA LEU A 10 8.43 15.85 31.25
C LEU A 10 8.26 14.38 31.65
N ALA A 11 8.99 13.90 32.65
CA ALA A 11 8.94 12.51 33.11
C ALA A 11 7.69 12.16 33.94
N ASN A 12 6.92 13.16 34.39
CA ASN A 12 5.77 12.93 35.25
C ASN A 12 4.56 12.42 34.45
N THR A 13 4.16 11.17 34.67
CA THR A 13 3.04 10.52 33.98
C THR A 13 1.71 11.26 34.16
N SER A 14 1.49 11.93 35.31
CA SER A 14 0.24 12.67 35.57
C SER A 14 0.05 13.91 34.69
N ASN A 15 1.08 14.32 33.97
CA ASN A 15 1.00 15.46 33.05
C ASN A 15 0.43 15.08 31.68
N TYR A 16 0.19 13.80 31.45
CA TYR A 16 -0.34 13.27 30.19
C TYR A 16 -1.63 12.49 30.44
N PHE A 17 -2.60 12.68 29.58
CA PHE A 17 -3.85 11.95 29.62
C PHE A 17 -4.37 11.72 28.20
N ILE A 18 -4.76 10.49 27.90
CA ILE A 18 -5.47 10.17 26.66
C ILE A 18 -6.90 9.74 27.00
N THR A 19 -7.86 10.33 26.29
CA THR A 19 -9.29 9.93 26.44
C THR A 19 -9.43 8.42 26.26
N ASN A 20 -10.21 7.80 27.13
CA ASN A 20 -10.46 6.34 27.15
C ASN A 20 -9.27 5.43 27.52
N LEU A 21 -8.05 5.99 27.70
CA LEU A 21 -6.85 5.24 28.12
C LEU A 21 -6.33 5.69 29.49
N GLY A 22 -6.61 6.94 29.89
CA GLY A 22 -6.12 7.50 31.15
C GLY A 22 -4.70 8.06 31.02
N THR A 23 -3.92 7.95 32.12
CA THR A 23 -2.52 8.37 32.20
C THR A 23 -1.58 7.24 31.76
N PRO A 24 -0.42 7.56 31.15
CA PRO A 24 0.54 6.52 30.76
C PRO A 24 1.17 5.82 31.98
N ASN A 25 1.55 4.57 31.80
CA ASN A 25 2.27 3.79 32.80
C ASN A 25 3.71 4.28 32.97
N SER A 26 4.31 4.77 31.87
CA SER A 26 5.67 5.32 31.88
C SER A 26 5.84 6.38 30.81
N VAL A 27 6.84 7.25 31.04
CA VAL A 27 7.29 8.28 30.11
C VAL A 27 8.78 8.08 29.89
N ALA A 28 9.20 7.92 28.65
CA ALA A 28 10.60 7.92 28.23
C ALA A 28 10.91 9.19 27.43
N ILE A 29 12.06 9.81 27.71
CA ILE A 29 12.51 11.05 27.07
C ILE A 29 13.79 10.73 26.30
N SER A 30 13.89 11.16 25.04
CA SER A 30 15.10 11.02 24.23
C SER A 30 16.26 11.85 24.80
N ASN A 31 17.50 11.46 24.48
CA ASN A 31 18.71 12.11 25.01
C ASN A 31 18.83 13.62 24.69
N ASN A 32 18.16 14.09 23.64
CA ASN A 32 18.11 15.49 23.24
C ASN A 32 16.84 16.24 23.74
N ASN A 33 15.97 15.58 24.51
CA ASN A 33 14.67 16.11 25.00
C ASN A 33 13.71 16.56 23.88
N GLU A 34 13.86 16.04 22.67
CA GLU A 34 12.99 16.40 21.53
C GLU A 34 11.80 15.45 21.37
N THR A 35 11.94 14.22 21.85
CA THR A 35 10.91 13.18 21.73
C THR A 35 10.52 12.64 23.10
N ILE A 36 9.22 12.48 23.31
CA ILE A 36 8.64 11.85 24.50
C ILE A 36 7.85 10.64 24.04
N THR A 37 8.17 9.48 24.62
CA THR A 37 7.42 8.24 24.39
C THR A 37 6.54 7.95 25.60
N LEU A 38 5.23 7.87 25.38
CA LEU A 38 4.23 7.53 26.39
C LEU A 38 3.86 6.05 26.22
N THR A 39 3.94 5.26 27.30
CA THR A 39 3.53 3.84 27.29
C THR A 39 2.29 3.65 28.13
N PHE A 40 1.27 3.02 27.56
CA PHE A 40 -0.01 2.70 28.20
C PHE A 40 -0.14 1.18 28.38
N SER A 41 -0.98 0.73 29.33
CA SER A 41 -1.31 -0.70 29.51
C SER A 41 -2.18 -1.23 28.37
N ASP A 42 -3.07 -0.40 27.89
CA ASP A 42 -4.00 -0.75 26.81
C ASP A 42 -3.52 -0.19 25.47
N SER A 43 -3.86 -0.89 24.38
CA SER A 43 -3.54 -0.45 23.04
C SER A 43 -4.55 0.57 22.52
N LEU A 44 -4.08 1.51 21.72
CA LEU A 44 -4.93 2.38 20.92
C LEU A 44 -5.65 1.54 19.86
N LEU A 45 -6.98 1.75 19.74
CA LEU A 45 -7.78 1.06 18.72
C LEU A 45 -7.80 1.88 17.43
N PRO A 46 -7.56 1.25 16.28
CA PRO A 46 -7.63 1.92 14.99
C PRO A 46 -9.01 2.55 14.74
N GLY A 47 -9.03 3.70 14.07
CA GLY A 47 -10.27 4.41 13.70
C GLY A 47 -10.97 5.15 14.83
N ILE A 48 -10.48 5.05 16.06
CA ILE A 48 -11.04 5.77 17.21
C ILE A 48 -10.34 7.14 17.35
N ASN A 49 -11.13 8.19 17.49
CA ASN A 49 -10.60 9.52 17.79
C ASN A 49 -10.18 9.60 19.25
N TYR A 50 -8.92 9.86 19.50
CA TYR A 50 -8.34 10.09 20.81
C TYR A 50 -7.92 11.55 20.97
N ILE A 51 -7.98 12.03 22.21
CA ILE A 51 -7.48 13.35 22.58
C ILE A 51 -6.35 13.16 23.57
N LEU A 52 -5.13 13.49 23.16
CA LEU A 52 -4.00 13.62 24.07
C LEU A 52 -4.06 14.99 24.73
N GLN A 53 -4.15 15.01 26.04
CA GLN A 53 -4.05 16.20 26.88
C GLN A 53 -2.68 16.24 27.55
N ILE A 54 -2.03 17.40 27.49
CA ILE A 54 -0.74 17.66 28.12
C ILE A 54 -0.91 18.87 29.02
N GLN A 55 -0.56 18.74 30.29
CA GLN A 55 -0.70 19.77 31.30
C GLN A 55 0.52 19.87 32.21
N ASN A 56 0.72 21.01 32.85
CA ASN A 56 1.80 21.25 33.83
C ASN A 56 3.24 20.99 33.35
N ILE A 57 3.50 21.02 32.03
CA ILE A 57 4.83 20.69 31.46
C ILE A 57 5.67 21.93 31.15
N LEU A 58 5.16 23.14 31.30
CA LEU A 58 5.66 24.24 30.53
C LEU A 58 6.29 25.31 31.41
N SER A 59 7.47 25.03 31.93
CA SER A 59 8.45 26.09 32.13
C SER A 59 9.54 25.97 31.05
N ASP A 60 9.80 27.06 30.34
CA ASP A 60 11.01 27.21 29.58
C ASP A 60 12.22 27.34 30.54
N CYS A 61 13.44 27.36 29.98
CA CYS A 61 14.67 27.52 30.78
C CYS A 61 14.74 28.87 31.56
N LEU A 62 13.77 29.76 31.38
CA LEU A 62 13.61 31.04 32.10
C LEU A 62 12.51 30.96 33.18
N GLY A 63 11.85 29.82 33.34
CA GLY A 63 10.80 29.62 34.34
C GLY A 63 9.41 30.13 33.89
N ASN A 64 9.23 30.45 32.61
CA ASN A 64 7.90 30.84 32.08
C ASN A 64 7.08 29.57 31.90
N SER A 65 5.96 29.44 32.62
CA SER A 65 5.03 28.34 32.48
C SER A 65 3.93 28.67 31.47
N ILE A 66 3.53 27.69 30.64
CA ILE A 66 2.27 27.76 29.91
C ILE A 66 1.19 27.21 30.86
N ASP A 67 0.31 28.08 31.29
CA ASP A 67 -0.80 27.76 32.20
C ASP A 67 -2.04 27.32 31.40
N THR A 68 -1.82 26.46 30.38
CA THR A 68 -2.91 25.92 29.54
C THR A 68 -2.70 24.43 29.28
N THR A 69 -3.82 23.69 29.30
CA THR A 69 -3.86 22.32 28.81
C THR A 69 -3.75 22.33 27.29
N LEU A 70 -2.72 21.68 26.76
CA LEU A 70 -2.61 21.43 25.32
C LEU A 70 -3.42 20.18 24.97
N GLN A 71 -4.13 20.23 23.86
CA GLN A 71 -4.92 19.12 23.35
C GLN A 71 -4.57 18.83 21.91
N TYR A 72 -4.34 17.54 21.60
CA TYR A 72 -4.06 17.04 20.26
C TYR A 72 -5.02 15.90 19.95
N ASN A 73 -5.79 16.07 18.87
CA ASN A 73 -6.65 15.00 18.36
C ASN A 73 -5.85 14.12 17.41
N PHE A 74 -6.01 12.80 17.50
CA PHE A 74 -5.41 11.86 16.56
C PHE A 74 -6.28 10.60 16.44
N ILE A 75 -6.17 9.96 15.27
CA ILE A 75 -6.87 8.70 14.97
C ILE A 75 -5.77 7.70 14.57
N PRO A 76 -5.58 6.61 15.35
CA PRO A 76 -4.64 5.56 14.97
C PRO A 76 -5.05 4.93 13.64
N PRO A 77 -4.10 4.73 12.72
CA PRO A 77 -4.39 4.09 11.44
C PRO A 77 -4.67 2.59 11.62
N PHE A 78 -5.39 2.02 10.65
CA PHE A 78 -5.55 0.57 10.51
C PHE A 78 -4.30 -0.06 9.89
N SER A 79 -4.12 -1.37 10.12
CA SER A 79 -3.22 -2.18 9.28
C SER A 79 -3.98 -2.60 8.03
N ALA A 80 -3.35 -2.46 6.87
CA ALA A 80 -3.95 -2.88 5.61
C ALA A 80 -3.83 -4.39 5.42
N THR A 81 -4.77 -4.94 4.68
CA THR A 81 -4.70 -6.28 4.13
C THR A 81 -4.62 -6.22 2.61
N ILE A 82 -4.35 -7.37 1.98
CA ILE A 82 -4.20 -7.44 0.52
C ILE A 82 -5.40 -6.81 -0.20
N ASN A 83 -5.12 -5.97 -1.20
CA ASN A 83 -6.07 -5.25 -2.05
C ASN A 83 -6.97 -4.20 -1.34
N GLU A 84 -6.71 -3.83 -0.09
CA GLU A 84 -7.36 -2.68 0.53
C GLU A 84 -6.78 -1.34 0.02
N VAL A 85 -5.49 -1.33 -0.33
CA VAL A 85 -4.86 -0.26 -1.10
C VAL A 85 -4.35 -0.86 -2.40
N VAL A 86 -4.83 -0.36 -3.53
CA VAL A 86 -4.52 -0.92 -4.84
C VAL A 86 -3.69 0.04 -5.70
N ILE A 87 -2.83 -0.52 -6.55
CA ILE A 87 -2.22 0.22 -7.65
C ILE A 87 -3.34 0.49 -8.65
N ASN A 88 -3.64 1.76 -8.91
CA ASN A 88 -4.85 2.21 -9.62
C ASN A 88 -4.59 2.76 -11.02
N GLU A 89 -3.49 3.49 -11.20
CA GLU A 89 -3.10 4.09 -12.48
C GLU A 89 -1.56 4.06 -12.61
N VAL A 90 -1.06 3.83 -13.82
CA VAL A 90 0.37 3.83 -14.15
C VAL A 90 0.60 4.69 -15.39
N PHE A 91 1.43 5.72 -15.26
CA PHE A 91 1.83 6.61 -16.34
C PHE A 91 3.32 6.45 -16.61
N ALA A 92 3.66 5.47 -17.46
CA ALA A 92 5.03 5.05 -17.69
C ALA A 92 5.73 5.79 -18.82
N ASP A 93 4.98 6.28 -19.82
CA ASP A 93 5.52 6.99 -20.98
C ASP A 93 4.83 8.36 -21.13
N PRO A 94 5.38 9.42 -20.50
CA PRO A 94 4.75 10.75 -20.52
C PRO A 94 4.99 11.52 -21.83
N ASP A 95 5.85 11.07 -22.72
CA ASP A 95 6.20 11.76 -23.98
C ASP A 95 5.68 10.99 -25.21
N PRO A 96 4.98 11.63 -26.15
CA PRO A 96 4.60 13.05 -26.20
C PRO A 96 3.44 13.39 -25.26
N SER A 97 3.56 14.48 -24.52
CA SER A 97 2.50 14.93 -23.60
C SER A 97 1.19 15.24 -24.34
N ILE A 98 0.07 14.72 -23.80
CA ILE A 98 -1.29 15.06 -24.25
C ILE A 98 -1.85 16.25 -23.47
N GLY A 99 -1.54 16.32 -22.18
CA GLY A 99 -2.01 17.40 -21.29
C GLY A 99 -1.57 17.24 -19.84
N LEU A 100 -1.03 16.08 -19.48
CA LEU A 100 -0.34 15.86 -18.22
C LEU A 100 1.11 16.34 -18.30
N PRO A 101 1.75 16.63 -17.16
CA PRO A 101 3.19 16.87 -17.10
C PRO A 101 3.99 15.68 -17.64
N GLU A 102 5.17 15.96 -18.20
CA GLU A 102 6.13 14.94 -18.65
C GLU A 102 6.86 14.33 -17.44
N SER A 103 6.11 13.67 -16.57
CA SER A 103 6.61 13.01 -15.37
C SER A 103 5.89 11.69 -15.17
N GLU A 104 6.66 10.62 -14.98
CA GLU A 104 6.15 9.29 -14.66
C GLU A 104 5.49 9.29 -13.27
N TYR A 105 4.39 8.55 -13.12
CA TYR A 105 3.77 8.32 -11.83
C TYR A 105 3.10 6.95 -11.71
N ILE A 106 2.94 6.51 -10.48
CA ILE A 106 2.05 5.44 -10.06
C ILE A 106 1.01 6.05 -9.14
N GLU A 107 -0.25 5.71 -9.31
CA GLU A 107 -1.30 6.12 -8.37
C GLU A 107 -1.75 4.93 -7.52
N LEU A 108 -1.86 5.16 -6.22
CA LEU A 108 -2.51 4.28 -5.27
C LEU A 108 -3.92 4.77 -5.00
N TYR A 109 -4.84 3.83 -4.82
CA TYR A 109 -6.20 4.09 -4.35
C TYR A 109 -6.51 3.27 -3.11
N ASN A 110 -6.96 3.95 -2.05
CA ASN A 110 -7.51 3.30 -0.85
C ASN A 110 -8.98 2.98 -1.08
N ASN A 111 -9.26 1.74 -1.42
CA ASN A 111 -10.61 1.24 -1.72
C ASN A 111 -11.41 0.87 -0.45
N THR A 112 -11.19 1.59 0.64
CA THR A 112 -11.85 1.32 1.93
C THR A 112 -12.25 2.60 2.66
N ASN A 113 -13.04 2.45 3.73
CA ASN A 113 -13.37 3.53 4.65
C ASN A 113 -12.38 3.65 5.84
N LYS A 114 -11.17 3.10 5.72
CA LYS A 114 -10.14 3.06 6.76
C LYS A 114 -9.00 4.02 6.42
N LEU A 115 -8.41 4.63 7.45
CA LEU A 115 -7.14 5.36 7.32
C LEU A 115 -5.98 4.38 7.42
N PHE A 116 -5.02 4.43 6.49
CA PHE A 116 -3.79 3.63 6.57
C PHE A 116 -2.56 4.52 6.69
N SER A 117 -1.62 4.09 7.55
CA SER A 117 -0.26 4.64 7.54
C SER A 117 0.58 3.86 6.53
N LEU A 118 1.26 4.59 5.67
CA LEU A 118 2.23 4.04 4.72
C LEU A 118 3.65 4.01 5.30
N ASN A 119 3.84 4.46 6.54
CA ASN A 119 5.16 4.50 7.17
C ASN A 119 5.82 3.11 7.24
N GLY A 120 7.01 3.01 6.68
CA GLY A 120 7.76 1.76 6.57
C GLY A 120 7.28 0.79 5.50
N TRP A 121 6.28 1.17 4.70
CA TRP A 121 5.90 0.40 3.51
C TRP A 121 6.98 0.51 2.44
N LYS A 122 6.93 -0.40 1.47
CA LYS A 122 7.83 -0.44 0.33
C LYS A 122 7.08 -0.44 -0.99
N LEU A 123 7.56 0.37 -1.92
CA LEU A 123 7.23 0.31 -3.33
C LEU A 123 8.39 -0.36 -4.07
N ILE A 124 8.14 -1.45 -4.78
CA ILE A 124 9.15 -2.18 -5.54
C ILE A 124 8.80 -2.08 -7.02
N ILE A 125 9.69 -1.52 -7.83
CA ILE A 125 9.52 -1.35 -9.27
C ILE A 125 10.65 -2.08 -9.98
N GLY A 126 10.34 -3.13 -10.75
CA GLY A 126 11.35 -3.91 -11.47
C GLY A 126 12.47 -4.44 -10.56
N GLY A 127 12.17 -4.71 -9.29
CA GLY A 127 13.13 -5.14 -8.27
C GLY A 127 13.86 -4.02 -7.53
N SER A 128 13.63 -2.74 -7.88
CA SER A 128 14.17 -1.58 -7.14
C SER A 128 13.24 -1.17 -6.01
N GLU A 129 13.70 -1.26 -4.77
CA GLU A 129 12.93 -0.90 -3.58
C GLU A 129 12.99 0.59 -3.27
N LYS A 130 11.89 1.13 -2.76
CA LYS A 130 11.71 2.51 -2.30
C LYS A 130 10.89 2.50 -1.01
N ASP A 131 11.43 3.09 0.04
CA ASP A 131 10.76 3.15 1.34
C ASP A 131 9.83 4.37 1.42
N PHE A 132 8.63 4.15 1.96
CA PHE A 132 7.75 5.25 2.32
C PHE A 132 8.21 5.85 3.67
N SER A 133 8.27 7.17 3.72
CA SER A 133 8.39 7.94 4.97
C SER A 133 7.01 8.24 5.55
N ASP A 134 6.96 9.09 6.58
CA ASP A 134 5.73 9.47 7.29
C ASP A 134 4.63 9.97 6.34
N ALA A 135 3.81 9.06 5.87
CA ALA A 135 2.68 9.33 4.98
C ALA A 135 1.47 8.50 5.38
N VAL A 136 0.30 9.00 5.01
CA VAL A 136 -0.99 8.31 5.20
C VAL A 136 -1.75 8.33 3.88
N ILE A 137 -2.64 7.35 3.72
CA ILE A 137 -3.65 7.36 2.68
C ILE A 137 -5.04 7.36 3.34
N GLU A 138 -5.79 8.43 3.07
CA GLU A 138 -7.11 8.66 3.64
C GLU A 138 -8.14 7.65 3.09
N PRO A 139 -9.29 7.46 3.76
CA PRO A 139 -10.38 6.66 3.22
C PRO A 139 -10.82 7.15 1.84
N ASP A 140 -11.14 6.21 0.94
CA ASP A 140 -11.67 6.50 -0.41
C ASP A 140 -10.88 7.60 -1.15
N SER A 141 -9.54 7.54 -1.07
CA SER A 141 -8.67 8.58 -1.62
C SER A 141 -7.54 8.03 -2.48
N PHE A 142 -7.00 8.92 -3.31
CA PHE A 142 -5.91 8.65 -4.25
C PHE A 142 -4.62 9.33 -3.79
N VAL A 143 -3.47 8.69 -4.06
CA VAL A 143 -2.14 9.25 -3.79
C VAL A 143 -1.23 8.97 -4.97
N LEU A 144 -0.64 10.02 -5.54
CA LEU A 144 0.38 9.89 -6.59
C LEU A 144 1.75 9.63 -5.98
N LEU A 145 2.42 8.65 -6.53
CA LEU A 145 3.82 8.31 -6.26
C LEU A 145 4.65 8.74 -7.46
N LEU A 146 5.54 9.70 -7.27
CA LEU A 146 6.31 10.30 -8.37
C LEU A 146 7.70 10.71 -7.89
N LYS A 147 8.53 11.19 -8.81
CA LYS A 147 9.84 11.75 -8.45
C LYS A 147 9.64 13.02 -7.62
N GLU A 148 10.43 13.19 -6.54
CA GLU A 148 10.33 14.33 -5.63
C GLU A 148 10.48 15.69 -6.34
N ASP A 149 11.38 15.78 -7.31
CA ASP A 149 11.59 17.01 -8.09
C ASP A 149 10.38 17.41 -8.94
N ASP A 150 9.45 16.48 -9.20
CA ASP A 150 8.30 16.67 -10.10
C ASP A 150 6.98 16.93 -9.35
N ILE A 151 7.01 16.94 -8.00
CA ILE A 151 5.82 17.15 -7.15
C ILE A 151 5.06 18.43 -7.53
N ASP A 152 5.78 19.52 -7.79
CA ASP A 152 5.20 20.83 -8.10
C ASP A 152 4.63 20.93 -9.52
N LEU A 153 4.88 19.94 -10.39
CA LEU A 153 4.28 19.88 -11.72
C LEU A 153 2.78 19.51 -11.66
N PHE A 154 2.35 18.85 -10.60
CA PHE A 154 0.95 18.46 -10.39
C PHE A 154 0.23 19.41 -9.41
N PRO A 155 -1.10 19.62 -9.57
CA PRO A 155 -1.88 20.50 -8.71
C PRO A 155 -1.72 20.22 -7.21
N SER A 156 -1.73 21.27 -6.39
CA SER A 156 -1.53 21.16 -4.93
C SER A 156 -2.65 20.43 -4.18
N ASN A 157 -3.83 20.34 -4.77
CA ASN A 157 -4.98 19.62 -4.21
C ASN A 157 -4.92 18.09 -4.44
N ILE A 158 -3.95 17.59 -5.18
CA ILE A 158 -3.70 16.15 -5.34
C ILE A 158 -2.74 15.70 -4.24
N SER A 159 -3.06 14.62 -3.55
CA SER A 159 -2.16 13.98 -2.57
C SER A 159 -0.98 13.35 -3.31
N LYS A 160 0.25 13.62 -2.87
CA LYS A 160 1.48 13.22 -3.55
C LYS A 160 2.53 12.77 -2.54
N ILE A 161 3.29 11.74 -2.93
CA ILE A 161 4.47 11.26 -2.20
C ILE A 161 5.64 11.24 -3.18
N GLY A 162 6.69 12.00 -2.84
CA GLY A 162 7.90 12.08 -3.64
C GLY A 162 8.92 11.01 -3.24
N PHE A 163 9.58 10.43 -4.23
CA PHE A 163 10.72 9.56 -4.06
C PHE A 163 11.94 10.16 -4.78
N SER A 164 13.13 9.82 -4.34
CA SER A 164 14.37 10.28 -5.00
C SER A 164 14.42 9.88 -6.48
N SER A 165 13.77 8.78 -6.85
CA SER A 165 13.58 8.36 -8.23
C SER A 165 12.32 7.51 -8.37
N ILE A 166 11.55 7.74 -9.41
CA ILE A 166 10.59 6.81 -10.00
C ILE A 166 11.08 6.57 -11.42
N SER A 167 11.13 5.32 -11.86
CA SER A 167 11.48 4.96 -13.22
C SER A 167 10.67 3.74 -13.63
N LEU A 168 9.82 3.95 -14.59
CA LEU A 168 8.91 2.97 -15.15
C LEU A 168 9.42 2.57 -16.55
N THR A 169 9.34 1.29 -16.87
CA THR A 169 9.71 0.82 -18.21
C THR A 169 8.50 0.89 -19.12
N ASN A 170 8.59 1.61 -20.27
CA ASN A 170 7.48 1.76 -21.22
C ASN A 170 6.90 0.42 -21.66
N GLY A 171 7.75 -0.60 -21.85
CA GLY A 171 7.33 -1.95 -22.26
C GLY A 171 6.74 -2.81 -21.16
N GLY A 172 6.86 -2.40 -19.89
CA GLY A 172 6.30 -3.12 -18.74
C GLY A 172 7.27 -3.35 -17.59
N ALA A 173 6.72 -3.52 -16.41
CA ALA A 173 7.47 -3.85 -15.19
C ALA A 173 6.55 -4.47 -14.14
N ASP A 174 7.14 -5.17 -13.18
CA ASP A 174 6.48 -5.55 -11.95
C ASP A 174 6.44 -4.34 -11.00
N ILE A 175 5.29 -4.05 -10.44
CA ILE A 175 5.10 -3.04 -9.39
C ILE A 175 4.45 -3.76 -8.20
N ILE A 176 5.12 -3.70 -7.05
CA ILE A 176 4.67 -4.37 -5.83
C ILE A 176 4.63 -3.35 -4.70
N LEU A 177 3.57 -3.37 -3.93
CA LEU A 177 3.38 -2.58 -2.72
C LEU A 177 3.36 -3.54 -1.53
N GLU A 178 4.29 -3.38 -0.62
CA GLU A 178 4.39 -4.17 0.61
C GLU A 178 4.19 -3.29 1.85
N ASP A 179 3.59 -3.86 2.90
CA ASP A 179 3.51 -3.20 4.20
C ASP A 179 4.86 -3.24 4.94
N ASN A 180 4.92 -2.66 6.13
CA ASN A 180 6.11 -2.63 6.99
C ASN A 180 6.54 -3.99 7.55
N ASN A 181 5.75 -5.06 7.33
CA ASN A 181 6.07 -6.44 7.69
C ASN A 181 6.49 -7.27 6.47
N GLY A 182 6.54 -6.67 5.28
CA GLY A 182 6.81 -7.35 4.02
C GLY A 182 5.61 -8.15 3.50
N ILE A 183 4.40 -7.80 3.93
CA ILE A 183 3.17 -8.40 3.41
C ILE A 183 2.77 -7.65 2.14
N VAL A 184 2.58 -8.39 1.05
CA VAL A 184 2.11 -7.81 -0.21
C VAL A 184 0.69 -7.26 -0.05
N ILE A 185 0.52 -5.98 -0.30
CA ILE A 185 -0.77 -5.28 -0.27
C ILE A 185 -1.38 -5.19 -1.67
N SER A 186 -0.56 -4.89 -2.67
CA SER A 186 -0.98 -4.86 -4.08
C SER A 186 0.19 -5.19 -4.99
N ALA A 187 -0.06 -5.90 -6.08
CA ALA A 187 0.97 -6.18 -7.08
C ALA A 187 0.35 -6.23 -8.47
N ILE A 188 1.10 -5.74 -9.45
CA ILE A 188 0.78 -5.85 -10.89
C ILE A 188 2.05 -6.13 -11.69
N SER A 189 1.88 -6.80 -12.84
CA SER A 189 2.93 -7.00 -13.84
C SER A 189 2.43 -6.40 -15.15
N TYR A 190 2.52 -5.06 -15.27
CA TYR A 190 1.99 -4.38 -16.44
C TYR A 190 2.89 -4.55 -17.67
N THR A 191 2.25 -4.45 -18.84
CA THR A 191 2.94 -4.38 -20.13
C THR A 191 2.27 -3.33 -21.02
N ASP A 192 2.97 -2.91 -22.09
CA ASP A 192 2.43 -2.02 -23.14
C ASP A 192 1.13 -2.56 -23.78
N LYS A 193 0.91 -3.87 -23.77
CA LYS A 193 -0.34 -4.50 -24.26
C LYS A 193 -1.58 -4.16 -23.44
N TRP A 194 -1.40 -3.69 -22.20
CA TRP A 194 -2.51 -3.31 -21.32
C TRP A 194 -3.21 -2.03 -21.77
N TYR A 195 -2.54 -1.22 -22.61
CA TYR A 195 -3.20 -0.09 -23.28
C TYR A 195 -4.35 -0.55 -24.17
N ASN A 196 -4.24 -1.73 -24.80
CA ASN A 196 -5.20 -2.25 -25.78
C ASN A 196 -5.50 -1.23 -26.91
N ASP A 197 -4.56 -0.35 -27.20
CA ASP A 197 -4.58 0.71 -28.22
C ASP A 197 -3.15 1.08 -28.61
N ASP A 198 -2.74 0.74 -29.83
CA ASP A 198 -1.37 0.95 -30.32
C ASP A 198 -0.99 2.44 -30.42
N ASN A 199 -1.96 3.35 -30.58
CA ASN A 199 -1.68 4.78 -30.60
C ASN A 199 -1.40 5.33 -29.22
N LYS A 200 -2.11 4.82 -28.21
CA LYS A 200 -1.94 5.25 -26.82
C LYS A 200 -0.74 4.64 -26.14
N SER A 201 -0.33 3.45 -26.54
CA SER A 201 0.91 2.82 -26.07
C SER A 201 2.19 3.49 -26.59
N ALA A 202 2.05 4.44 -27.51
CA ALA A 202 3.17 5.23 -28.05
C ALA A 202 3.51 6.47 -27.20
N GLY A 203 2.88 6.65 -26.05
CA GLY A 203 3.18 7.71 -25.08
C GLY A 203 2.06 8.70 -24.83
N GLY A 204 2.16 9.46 -23.74
CA GLY A 204 1.24 10.52 -23.32
C GLY A 204 -0.05 10.04 -22.65
N TRP A 205 -0.23 8.74 -22.50
CA TRP A 205 -1.42 8.14 -21.89
C TRP A 205 -1.02 7.22 -20.73
N SER A 206 -1.83 7.22 -19.67
CA SER A 206 -1.73 6.22 -18.60
C SER A 206 -2.50 4.95 -18.94
N ILE A 207 -2.18 3.88 -18.23
CA ILE A 207 -3.06 2.72 -18.08
C ILE A 207 -3.79 2.84 -16.76
N GLU A 208 -5.10 2.67 -16.79
CA GLU A 208 -6.00 2.83 -15.66
C GLU A 208 -6.70 1.52 -15.33
N ARG A 209 -6.82 1.23 -14.03
CA ARG A 209 -7.60 0.11 -13.53
C ARG A 209 -9.11 0.38 -13.75
N VAL A 210 -9.82 -0.58 -14.33
CA VAL A 210 -11.26 -0.45 -14.65
C VAL A 210 -12.11 -0.58 -13.39
N ASN A 211 -11.83 -1.59 -12.56
CA ASN A 211 -12.55 -1.82 -11.32
C ASN A 211 -11.59 -2.18 -10.19
N PRO A 212 -11.48 -1.36 -9.13
CA PRO A 212 -10.56 -1.60 -8.01
C PRO A 212 -10.93 -2.84 -7.17
N ASP A 213 -12.18 -3.32 -7.21
CA ASP A 213 -12.62 -4.52 -6.50
C ASP A 213 -12.22 -5.83 -7.21
N LEU A 214 -11.75 -5.74 -8.46
CA LEU A 214 -11.41 -6.88 -9.29
C LEU A 214 -9.89 -7.05 -9.41
N PHE A 215 -9.28 -7.69 -8.45
CA PHE A 215 -7.82 -7.87 -8.39
C PHE A 215 -7.31 -9.14 -9.09
N CYS A 216 -8.19 -10.09 -9.45
CA CYS A 216 -7.80 -11.34 -10.11
C CYS A 216 -7.81 -11.28 -11.66
N GLU A 217 -8.27 -10.20 -12.26
CA GLU A 217 -8.47 -10.11 -13.72
C GLU A 217 -7.28 -9.49 -14.48
N GLU A 218 -6.19 -9.08 -13.80
CA GLU A 218 -4.95 -8.56 -14.38
C GLU A 218 -5.17 -7.69 -15.63
N GLN A 219 -4.61 -8.08 -16.78
CA GLN A 219 -4.72 -7.35 -18.05
C GLN A 219 -6.17 -6.99 -18.42
N ASN A 220 -7.15 -7.84 -18.10
CA ASN A 220 -8.56 -7.57 -18.45
C ASN A 220 -9.15 -6.42 -17.63
N ASN A 221 -8.56 -6.10 -16.49
CA ASN A 221 -9.00 -5.03 -15.60
C ASN A 221 -8.23 -3.71 -15.84
N TRP A 222 -7.53 -3.59 -16.96
CA TRP A 222 -6.76 -2.40 -17.27
C TRP A 222 -7.04 -1.91 -18.69
N ARG A 223 -7.04 -0.60 -18.90
CA ARG A 223 -7.23 0.07 -20.20
C ARG A 223 -6.41 1.35 -20.26
N ALA A 224 -6.07 1.76 -21.46
CA ALA A 224 -5.58 3.12 -21.68
C ALA A 224 -6.62 4.14 -21.26
N SER A 225 -6.20 5.20 -20.58
CA SER A 225 -7.03 6.33 -20.22
C SER A 225 -7.84 6.85 -21.42
N VAL A 226 -9.08 7.26 -21.17
CA VAL A 226 -9.93 7.98 -22.16
C VAL A 226 -10.09 9.46 -21.77
N SER A 227 -9.36 9.91 -20.75
CA SER A 227 -9.30 11.32 -20.36
C SER A 227 -8.66 12.17 -21.44
N ASN A 228 -9.20 13.33 -21.74
CA ASN A 228 -8.68 14.25 -22.76
C ASN A 228 -7.30 14.84 -22.44
N ILE A 229 -6.77 14.61 -21.26
CA ILE A 229 -5.43 15.04 -20.84
C ILE A 229 -4.43 13.88 -20.69
N GLY A 230 -4.83 12.64 -21.05
CA GLY A 230 -3.94 11.49 -21.05
C GLY A 230 -3.97 10.62 -19.79
N GLY A 231 -4.61 11.06 -18.69
CA GLY A 231 -4.74 10.33 -17.43
C GLY A 231 -5.71 10.99 -16.46
N THR A 232 -5.81 10.43 -15.25
CA THR A 232 -6.77 10.89 -14.24
C THR A 232 -6.15 11.06 -12.84
N PRO A 233 -4.97 11.68 -12.71
CA PRO A 233 -4.28 11.77 -11.42
C PRO A 233 -5.13 12.42 -10.33
N GLY A 234 -5.23 11.78 -9.17
CA GLY A 234 -5.92 12.27 -7.97
C GLY A 234 -7.44 12.15 -8.01
N LYS A 235 -8.01 11.36 -8.93
CA LYS A 235 -9.46 11.16 -9.05
C LYS A 235 -9.80 9.80 -9.67
N GLN A 236 -11.08 9.45 -9.65
CA GLN A 236 -11.59 8.22 -10.26
C GLN A 236 -11.15 8.09 -11.73
N ASN A 237 -10.69 6.90 -12.09
CA ASN A 237 -10.22 6.55 -13.42
C ASN A 237 -11.28 6.81 -14.50
N SER A 238 -10.85 7.29 -15.66
CA SER A 238 -11.73 7.61 -16.80
C SER A 238 -12.41 6.36 -17.41
N VAL A 239 -11.81 5.20 -17.17
CA VAL A 239 -12.32 3.89 -17.62
C VAL A 239 -13.06 3.13 -16.53
N PHE A 240 -13.28 3.74 -15.36
CA PHE A 240 -13.98 3.11 -14.24
C PHE A 240 -15.35 2.59 -14.67
N GLY A 241 -15.64 1.33 -14.32
CA GLY A 241 -16.91 0.70 -14.65
C GLY A 241 -16.98 -0.78 -14.29
N GLU A 242 -18.04 -1.42 -14.73
CA GLU A 242 -18.17 -2.87 -14.64
C GLU A 242 -17.25 -3.54 -15.66
N ASN A 243 -16.39 -4.43 -15.19
CA ASN A 243 -15.53 -5.21 -16.06
C ASN A 243 -16.26 -6.50 -16.51
N VAL A 244 -16.04 -6.89 -17.76
CA VAL A 244 -16.49 -8.19 -18.27
C VAL A 244 -15.53 -9.25 -17.79
N PHE A 245 -15.97 -10.08 -16.84
CA PHE A 245 -15.17 -11.19 -16.32
C PHE A 245 -14.88 -12.22 -17.40
N SER A 246 -13.63 -12.69 -17.43
CA SER A 246 -13.37 -14.01 -18.00
C SER A 246 -13.77 -15.08 -16.97
N ALA A 247 -14.79 -15.87 -17.28
CA ALA A 247 -15.21 -17.00 -16.46
C ALA A 247 -14.16 -18.14 -16.44
N ASP A 248 -13.16 -18.06 -17.33
CA ASP A 248 -12.15 -19.09 -17.50
C ASP A 248 -11.06 -18.98 -16.43
N PHE A 249 -11.12 -19.87 -15.45
CA PHE A 249 -10.10 -20.02 -14.41
C PHE A 249 -9.55 -21.47 -14.47
N ARG A 250 -8.26 -21.63 -14.78
CA ARG A 250 -7.67 -22.95 -15.01
C ARG A 250 -6.19 -23.01 -14.70
N ILE A 251 -5.71 -24.23 -14.45
CA ILE A 251 -4.29 -24.53 -14.44
C ILE A 251 -3.77 -24.53 -15.89
N THR A 252 -2.75 -23.72 -16.16
CA THR A 252 -2.09 -23.63 -17.48
C THR A 252 -0.90 -24.56 -17.59
N LYS A 253 -0.25 -24.83 -16.46
CA LYS A 253 0.95 -25.67 -16.39
C LYS A 253 1.05 -26.38 -15.04
N ALA A 254 1.46 -27.62 -15.05
CA ALA A 254 1.81 -28.37 -13.84
C ALA A 254 3.04 -29.25 -14.11
N TYR A 255 3.98 -29.27 -13.17
CA TYR A 255 5.18 -30.11 -13.28
C TYR A 255 5.79 -30.42 -11.92
N MET A 256 6.46 -31.56 -11.84
CA MET A 256 7.17 -31.99 -10.64
C MET A 256 8.41 -31.11 -10.42
N ILE A 257 8.59 -30.64 -9.19
CA ILE A 257 9.82 -29.95 -8.74
C ILE A 257 10.59 -30.76 -7.71
N ALA A 258 9.98 -31.79 -7.14
CA ALA A 258 10.57 -32.81 -6.27
C ALA A 258 9.72 -34.08 -6.34
N SER A 259 10.17 -35.18 -5.76
CA SER A 259 9.47 -36.50 -5.79
C SER A 259 8.04 -36.46 -5.24
N ASN A 260 7.73 -35.50 -4.40
CA ASN A 260 6.42 -35.30 -3.78
C ASN A 260 5.89 -33.86 -3.91
N LYS A 261 6.50 -32.99 -4.74
CA LYS A 261 6.08 -31.62 -4.92
C LYS A 261 5.78 -31.31 -6.38
N VAL A 262 4.63 -30.73 -6.62
CA VAL A 262 4.17 -30.26 -7.94
C VAL A 262 4.02 -28.74 -7.90
N LYS A 263 4.64 -28.04 -8.84
CA LYS A 263 4.35 -26.62 -9.07
C LYS A 263 3.26 -26.51 -10.13
N ILE A 264 2.21 -25.76 -9.81
CA ILE A 264 1.14 -25.39 -10.76
C ILE A 264 1.25 -23.92 -11.12
N HIS A 265 0.82 -23.57 -12.32
CA HIS A 265 0.58 -22.19 -12.77
C HIS A 265 -0.86 -22.05 -13.20
N LEU A 266 -1.46 -20.92 -12.89
CA LEU A 266 -2.82 -20.55 -13.22
C LEU A 266 -2.79 -19.56 -14.41
N ASN A 267 -3.91 -19.36 -15.06
CA ASN A 267 -4.03 -18.37 -16.13
C ASN A 267 -4.28 -16.94 -15.62
N LYS A 268 -4.54 -16.79 -14.33
CA LYS A 268 -4.71 -15.51 -13.62
C LYS A 268 -4.51 -15.71 -12.12
N SER A 269 -4.33 -14.60 -11.39
CA SER A 269 -4.20 -14.59 -9.93
C SER A 269 -5.42 -15.26 -9.26
N ALA A 270 -5.19 -15.90 -8.13
CA ALA A 270 -6.21 -16.51 -7.29
C ALA A 270 -6.27 -15.83 -5.92
N ASP A 271 -7.38 -16.01 -5.22
CA ASP A 271 -7.45 -15.72 -3.80
C ASP A 271 -6.39 -16.55 -3.05
N SER A 272 -5.47 -15.87 -2.36
CA SER A 272 -4.34 -16.52 -1.70
C SER A 272 -4.77 -17.46 -0.57
N LEU A 273 -5.89 -17.18 0.12
CA LEU A 273 -6.43 -18.03 1.18
C LEU A 273 -7.04 -19.30 0.58
N LEU A 274 -7.84 -19.17 -0.48
CA LEU A 274 -8.41 -20.32 -1.19
C LEU A 274 -7.31 -21.15 -1.85
N LEU A 275 -6.31 -20.49 -2.46
CA LEU A 275 -5.18 -21.19 -3.07
C LEU A 275 -4.31 -21.92 -2.05
N SER A 276 -4.30 -21.51 -0.78
CA SER A 276 -3.57 -22.17 0.32
C SER A 276 -4.27 -23.42 0.84
N ASP A 277 -5.56 -23.58 0.56
CA ASP A 277 -6.32 -24.78 0.98
C ASP A 277 -5.98 -25.96 0.09
N SER A 278 -5.19 -26.90 0.64
CA SER A 278 -4.73 -28.10 -0.08
C SER A 278 -5.86 -29.06 -0.45
N SER A 279 -7.04 -28.94 0.15
CA SER A 279 -8.18 -29.83 -0.11
C SER A 279 -8.76 -29.69 -1.52
N TYR A 280 -8.47 -28.57 -2.20
CA TYR A 280 -8.89 -28.34 -3.59
C TYR A 280 -8.02 -29.08 -4.64
N PHE A 281 -6.92 -29.70 -4.22
CA PHE A 281 -5.96 -30.28 -5.16
C PHE A 281 -5.80 -31.79 -4.95
N GLU A 282 -5.94 -32.55 -6.03
CA GLU A 282 -5.72 -33.99 -6.05
C GLU A 282 -5.03 -34.46 -7.33
N ILE A 283 -4.27 -35.53 -7.24
CA ILE A 283 -3.68 -36.26 -8.37
C ILE A 283 -4.04 -37.74 -8.21
N ASN A 284 -4.78 -38.33 -9.16
CA ASN A 284 -5.20 -39.72 -9.14
C ASN A 284 -5.82 -40.17 -7.80
N ASN A 285 -6.74 -39.37 -7.26
CA ASN A 285 -7.40 -39.54 -5.97
C ASN A 285 -6.45 -39.46 -4.74
N ILE A 286 -5.27 -38.92 -4.91
CA ILE A 286 -4.37 -38.59 -3.80
C ILE A 286 -4.47 -37.08 -3.57
N SER A 287 -5.02 -36.69 -2.43
CA SER A 287 -5.15 -35.27 -2.08
C SER A 287 -3.80 -34.65 -1.69
N ALA A 288 -3.62 -33.38 -2.05
CA ALA A 288 -2.48 -32.64 -1.54
C ALA A 288 -2.59 -32.43 -0.02
N ILE A 289 -1.45 -32.53 0.65
CA ILE A 289 -1.36 -32.32 2.11
C ILE A 289 -0.97 -30.87 2.45
N LYS A 290 -0.45 -30.12 1.48
CA LYS A 290 -0.07 -28.71 1.62
C LYS A 290 -0.17 -28.03 0.27
N SER A 291 -0.61 -26.77 0.29
CA SER A 291 -0.53 -25.84 -0.82
C SER A 291 0.18 -24.57 -0.35
N GLU A 292 1.18 -24.12 -1.10
CA GLU A 292 2.01 -22.96 -0.82
C GLU A 292 1.88 -21.97 -1.99
N PRO A 293 0.93 -21.01 -1.93
CA PRO A 293 0.79 -19.97 -2.93
C PRO A 293 2.06 -19.16 -3.11
N ILE A 294 2.37 -18.77 -4.33
CA ILE A 294 3.58 -17.99 -4.66
C ILE A 294 3.20 -16.52 -4.77
N ALA A 295 3.61 -15.73 -3.77
CA ALA A 295 3.53 -14.27 -3.84
C ALA A 295 4.53 -13.72 -4.90
N PRO A 296 4.34 -12.49 -5.40
CA PRO A 296 3.28 -11.55 -5.03
C PRO A 296 1.99 -11.69 -5.84
N PHE A 297 2.00 -12.45 -6.95
CA PHE A 297 0.88 -12.47 -7.90
C PHE A 297 -0.15 -13.56 -7.63
N PHE A 298 0.20 -14.58 -6.83
CA PHE A 298 -0.69 -15.72 -6.52
C PHE A 298 -1.28 -16.43 -7.76
N ASP A 299 -0.55 -16.41 -8.86
CA ASP A 299 -0.84 -17.10 -10.11
C ASP A 299 -0.18 -18.48 -10.19
N ALA A 300 0.47 -18.89 -9.12
CA ALA A 300 1.11 -20.19 -8.98
C ALA A 300 1.08 -20.71 -7.54
N SER A 301 1.17 -22.04 -7.36
CA SER A 301 1.33 -22.68 -6.05
C SER A 301 2.24 -23.90 -6.12
N ILE A 302 2.87 -24.22 -4.99
CA ILE A 302 3.60 -25.48 -4.78
C ILE A 302 2.72 -26.41 -3.93
N LEU A 303 2.30 -27.53 -4.53
CA LEU A 303 1.50 -28.56 -3.90
C LEU A 303 2.40 -29.69 -3.39
N THR A 304 2.20 -30.14 -2.17
CA THR A 304 2.91 -31.28 -1.59
C THR A 304 1.95 -32.47 -1.43
N PHE A 305 2.39 -33.67 -1.82
CA PHE A 305 1.61 -34.89 -1.76
C PHE A 305 2.34 -35.97 -0.94
N ASN A 306 1.60 -36.91 -0.39
CA ASN A 306 2.14 -38.17 0.13
C ASN A 306 1.90 -39.27 -0.90
N PHE A 307 2.85 -39.44 -1.80
CA PHE A 307 2.82 -40.63 -2.69
C PHE A 307 3.35 -41.84 -1.95
N ASN A 308 2.50 -42.80 -1.68
CA ASN A 308 2.95 -44.14 -1.24
C ASN A 308 3.50 -44.88 -2.47
N PHE A 309 4.79 -44.76 -2.72
CA PHE A 309 5.46 -45.64 -3.68
C PHE A 309 5.46 -47.05 -3.09
N LEU A 310 4.68 -47.93 -3.68
CA LEU A 310 4.74 -49.39 -3.44
C LEU A 310 6.00 -49.96 -4.09
#